data_4a4e636cb6d065830fc3dc9f5199ff30
#
_entry.id   4a4e636cb6d065830fc3dc9f5199ff30
#
_cell.length_a   1.000
_cell.length_b   1.000
_cell.length_c   1.000
_cell.angle_alpha   90.00
_cell.angle_beta   90.00
_cell.angle_gamma   90.00
#
_symmetry.space_group_name_H-M   'P 1'
#
loop_
_entity.id
_entity.type
_entity.pdbx_description
1 polymer ?
#
loop_
_entity_poly.entity_id
_entity_poly.type
_entity_poly.pdbx_seq_one_letter_code
_entity_poly.pdbx_strand_id
1 'polypeptide(L)'
;MSVLDRFRLDGKVAVVTGASSGLGVAFAKALAEAGADVVLGARRVERLADTGALVTAAGRKFASLQTDVTQPEQCDALIAHAIKEFGRVDILVNNAGVGTAVPATHETPEQFRSVLDVNLFGAYWMSQAFAKANKNGGAIVNISSILGIKPQGLPQAAYASSKAGLIGLTRDLAAQWTGRKNIRVNALAPGFFPSEMSDELPADMVN
;
A
#
# COMPACT_ATOMS: atom_id res chain seq x y z
N MET A 1 0.83 -18.20 -26.20
CA MET A 1 0.86 -17.45 -24.94
C MET A 1 -0.01 -16.22 -25.14
N SER A 2 -1.09 -16.10 -24.36
CA SER A 2 -1.99 -14.95 -24.41
C SER A 2 -1.27 -13.70 -23.89
N VAL A 3 -1.73 -12.51 -24.28
CA VAL A 3 -1.24 -11.25 -23.68
C VAL A 3 -1.46 -11.22 -22.15
N LEU A 4 -2.53 -11.85 -21.68
CA LEU A 4 -2.85 -11.95 -20.26
C LEU A 4 -1.87 -12.83 -19.49
N ASP A 5 -1.22 -13.81 -20.15
CA ASP A 5 -0.20 -14.65 -19.51
C ASP A 5 1.02 -13.84 -19.03
N ARG A 6 1.27 -12.67 -19.65
CA ARG A 6 2.35 -11.75 -19.25
C ARG A 6 2.08 -11.03 -17.93
N PHE A 7 0.85 -11.00 -17.47
CA PHE A 7 0.44 -10.40 -16.20
C PHE A 7 0.28 -11.43 -15.08
N ARG A 8 0.55 -12.70 -15.38
CA ARG A 8 0.52 -13.78 -14.38
C ARG A 8 1.62 -13.58 -13.35
N LEU A 9 1.27 -13.87 -12.09
CA LEU A 9 2.14 -13.73 -10.91
C LEU A 9 2.40 -15.09 -10.24
N ASP A 10 2.29 -16.19 -11.00
CA ASP A 10 2.47 -17.53 -10.46
C ASP A 10 3.85 -17.68 -9.81
N GLY A 11 3.88 -18.21 -8.60
CA GLY A 11 5.10 -18.36 -7.80
C GLY A 11 5.69 -17.06 -7.24
N LYS A 12 4.95 -15.95 -7.31
CA LYS A 12 5.29 -14.68 -6.68
C LYS A 12 4.63 -14.53 -5.32
N VAL A 13 5.24 -13.74 -4.45
CA VAL A 13 4.71 -13.37 -3.14
C VAL A 13 4.55 -11.85 -3.06
N ALA A 14 3.34 -11.42 -2.75
CA ALA A 14 2.99 -10.01 -2.60
C ALA A 14 2.71 -9.66 -1.15
N VAL A 15 3.21 -8.53 -0.67
CA VAL A 15 2.86 -7.92 0.61
C VAL A 15 1.94 -6.74 0.34
N VAL A 16 0.80 -6.67 1.03
CA VAL A 16 -0.17 -5.57 0.94
C VAL A 16 -0.36 -4.96 2.32
N THR A 17 -0.07 -3.66 2.47
CA THR A 17 -0.34 -2.92 3.71
C THR A 17 -1.73 -2.28 3.68
N GLY A 18 -2.34 -2.08 4.86
CA GLY A 18 -3.71 -1.56 4.94
C GLY A 18 -4.75 -2.52 4.34
N ALA A 19 -4.49 -3.82 4.43
CA ALA A 19 -5.29 -4.87 3.79
C ALA A 19 -6.59 -5.23 4.54
N SER A 20 -6.98 -4.47 5.57
CA SER A 20 -8.17 -4.74 6.39
C SER A 20 -9.46 -4.12 5.86
N SER A 21 -9.41 -3.26 4.84
CA SER A 21 -10.57 -2.59 4.24
C SER A 21 -10.25 -1.95 2.88
N GLY A 22 -11.30 -1.52 2.17
CA GLY A 22 -11.21 -0.68 0.98
C GLY A 22 -10.33 -1.25 -0.14
N LEU A 23 -9.50 -0.40 -0.73
CA LEU A 23 -8.64 -0.77 -1.86
C LEU A 23 -7.60 -1.85 -1.50
N GLY A 24 -7.16 -1.93 -0.23
CA GLY A 24 -6.23 -2.98 0.20
C GLY A 24 -6.79 -4.38 0.03
N VAL A 25 -8.09 -4.57 0.28
CA VAL A 25 -8.80 -5.83 0.04
C VAL A 25 -8.84 -6.14 -1.46
N ALA A 26 -9.19 -5.13 -2.28
CA ALA A 26 -9.25 -5.29 -3.74
C ALA A 26 -7.86 -5.63 -4.33
N PHE A 27 -6.79 -4.99 -3.87
CA PHE A 27 -5.42 -5.30 -4.31
C PHE A 27 -5.00 -6.72 -3.91
N ALA A 28 -5.28 -7.14 -2.68
CA ALA A 28 -4.97 -8.49 -2.22
C ALA A 28 -5.68 -9.55 -3.08
N LYS A 29 -6.98 -9.36 -3.35
CA LYS A 29 -7.78 -10.22 -4.21
C LYS A 29 -7.22 -10.25 -5.64
N ALA A 30 -6.99 -9.10 -6.25
CA ALA A 30 -6.50 -9.01 -7.63
C ALA A 30 -5.12 -9.68 -7.82
N LEU A 31 -4.21 -9.51 -6.85
CA LEU A 31 -2.90 -10.15 -6.87
C LEU A 31 -3.02 -11.68 -6.74
N ALA A 32 -3.93 -12.16 -5.90
CA ALA A 32 -4.22 -13.59 -5.78
C ALA A 32 -4.83 -14.17 -7.07
N GLU A 33 -5.81 -13.51 -7.67
CA GLU A 33 -6.40 -13.89 -8.97
C GLU A 33 -5.36 -13.91 -10.10
N ALA A 34 -4.36 -13.02 -10.04
CA ALA A 34 -3.23 -13.03 -10.95
C ALA A 34 -2.22 -14.18 -10.69
N GLY A 35 -2.31 -14.87 -9.55
CA GLY A 35 -1.50 -16.05 -9.22
C GLY A 35 -0.49 -15.87 -8.09
N ALA A 36 -0.45 -14.72 -7.40
CA ALA A 36 0.46 -14.51 -6.28
C ALA A 36 -0.08 -15.10 -4.97
N ASP A 37 0.80 -15.59 -4.10
CA ASP A 37 0.51 -15.75 -2.69
C ASP A 37 0.61 -14.36 -2.00
N VAL A 38 -0.19 -14.12 -0.96
CA VAL A 38 -0.34 -12.76 -0.42
C VAL A 38 -0.10 -12.71 1.09
N VAL A 39 0.71 -11.76 1.53
CA VAL A 39 0.89 -11.43 2.94
C VAL A 39 0.17 -10.11 3.24
N LEU A 40 -0.68 -10.14 4.25
CA LEU A 40 -1.59 -9.06 4.62
C LEU A 40 -1.09 -8.37 5.89
N GLY A 41 -0.85 -7.07 5.83
CA GLY A 41 -0.48 -6.24 6.98
C GLY A 41 -1.52 -5.17 7.28
N ALA A 42 -2.01 -5.09 8.51
CA ALA A 42 -2.85 -4.00 8.99
C ALA A 42 -2.90 -3.95 10.52
N ARG A 43 -3.32 -2.82 11.09
CA ARG A 43 -3.52 -2.68 12.54
C ARG A 43 -4.69 -3.52 13.05
N ARG A 44 -5.78 -3.61 12.28
CA ARG A 44 -7.02 -4.37 12.59
C ARG A 44 -6.86 -5.81 12.11
N VAL A 45 -6.16 -6.63 12.90
CA VAL A 45 -5.77 -8.00 12.54
C VAL A 45 -7.00 -8.91 12.36
N GLU A 46 -8.05 -8.68 13.13
CA GLU A 46 -9.30 -9.43 13.09
C GLU A 46 -9.98 -9.39 11.71
N ARG A 47 -9.80 -8.31 10.94
CA ARG A 47 -10.34 -8.15 9.59
C ARG A 47 -9.48 -8.77 8.49
N LEU A 48 -8.25 -9.14 8.81
CA LEU A 48 -7.35 -9.73 7.82
C LEU A 48 -7.77 -11.15 7.42
N ALA A 49 -8.51 -11.85 8.29
CA ALA A 49 -9.05 -13.17 7.99
C ALA A 49 -10.05 -13.12 6.82
N ASP A 50 -10.92 -12.09 6.77
CA ASP A 50 -11.90 -11.91 5.69
C ASP A 50 -11.20 -11.66 4.35
N THR A 51 -10.17 -10.81 4.34
CA THR A 51 -9.35 -10.58 3.15
C THR A 51 -8.60 -11.85 2.74
N GLY A 52 -8.07 -12.59 3.71
CA GLY A 52 -7.41 -13.87 3.49
C GLY A 52 -8.34 -14.94 2.88
N ALA A 53 -9.61 -14.94 3.25
CA ALA A 53 -10.62 -15.82 2.65
C ALA A 53 -10.80 -15.55 1.15
N LEU A 54 -10.73 -14.29 0.71
CA LEU A 54 -10.77 -13.93 -0.71
C LEU A 54 -9.53 -14.43 -1.47
N VAL A 55 -8.35 -14.36 -0.84
CA VAL A 55 -7.11 -14.92 -1.40
C VAL A 55 -7.21 -16.44 -1.56
N THR A 56 -7.75 -17.11 -0.53
CA THR A 56 -7.96 -18.56 -0.56
C THR A 56 -8.99 -18.96 -1.62
N ALA A 57 -10.07 -18.20 -1.77
CA ALA A 57 -11.08 -18.42 -2.82
C ALA A 57 -10.51 -18.30 -4.25
N ALA A 58 -9.45 -17.49 -4.42
CA ALA A 58 -8.68 -17.41 -5.67
C ALA A 58 -7.67 -18.57 -5.85
N GLY A 59 -7.67 -19.57 -4.96
CA GLY A 59 -6.77 -20.71 -5.00
C GLY A 59 -5.33 -20.41 -4.56
N ARG A 60 -5.11 -19.31 -3.83
CA ARG A 60 -3.79 -18.90 -3.37
C ARG A 60 -3.66 -18.99 -1.85
N LYS A 61 -2.42 -18.97 -1.36
CA LYS A 61 -2.13 -18.98 0.07
C LYS A 61 -2.02 -17.55 0.58
N PHE A 62 -2.39 -17.34 1.85
CA PHE A 62 -2.12 -16.09 2.53
C PHE A 62 -1.47 -16.33 3.89
N ALA A 63 -0.79 -15.30 4.36
CA ALA A 63 -0.39 -15.11 5.75
C ALA A 63 -0.75 -13.69 6.18
N SER A 64 -0.85 -13.44 7.47
CA SER A 64 -1.17 -12.11 7.97
C SER A 64 -0.38 -11.79 9.24
N LEU A 65 -0.07 -10.51 9.42
CA LEU A 65 0.59 -10.02 10.62
C LEU A 65 0.01 -8.65 11.00
N GLN A 66 -0.27 -8.45 12.29
CA GLN A 66 -0.61 -7.13 12.78
C GLN A 66 0.55 -6.17 12.50
N THR A 67 0.27 -5.05 11.84
CA THR A 67 1.33 -4.15 11.41
C THR A 67 0.84 -2.70 11.47
N ASP A 68 1.55 -1.90 12.24
CA ASP A 68 1.49 -0.44 12.17
C ASP A 68 2.70 0.06 11.36
N VAL A 69 2.43 0.62 10.19
CA VAL A 69 3.49 1.08 9.27
C VAL A 69 4.25 2.30 9.80
N THR A 70 3.75 2.98 10.84
CA THR A 70 4.49 4.06 11.51
C THR A 70 5.65 3.55 12.36
N GLN A 71 5.72 2.23 12.59
CA GLN A 71 6.76 1.57 13.40
C GLN A 71 7.71 0.80 12.46
N PRO A 72 8.94 1.28 12.22
CA PRO A 72 9.89 0.64 11.31
C PRO A 72 10.14 -0.84 11.62
N GLU A 73 10.17 -1.20 12.90
CA GLU A 73 10.40 -2.58 13.35
C GLU A 73 9.26 -3.51 12.94
N GLN A 74 8.02 -3.00 12.92
CA GLN A 74 6.87 -3.79 12.45
C GLN A 74 6.87 -3.92 10.92
N CYS A 75 7.41 -2.93 10.21
CA CYS A 75 7.63 -3.02 8.77
C CYS A 75 8.66 -4.11 8.44
N ASP A 76 9.79 -4.13 9.15
CA ASP A 76 10.81 -5.19 9.01
C ASP A 76 10.21 -6.56 9.36
N ALA A 77 9.42 -6.67 10.43
CA ALA A 77 8.76 -7.90 10.85
C ALA A 77 7.77 -8.44 9.81
N LEU A 78 6.99 -7.57 9.14
CA LEU A 78 6.05 -8.00 8.10
C LEU A 78 6.77 -8.59 6.89
N ILE A 79 7.87 -7.98 6.45
CA ILE A 79 8.69 -8.50 5.35
C ILE A 79 9.37 -9.81 5.75
N ALA A 80 9.92 -9.89 6.97
CA ALA A 80 10.51 -11.12 7.50
C ALA A 80 9.47 -12.26 7.59
N HIS A 81 8.24 -11.94 7.98
CA HIS A 81 7.12 -12.89 8.02
C HIS A 81 6.81 -13.44 6.61
N ALA A 82 6.78 -12.58 5.58
CA ALA A 82 6.60 -13.03 4.20
C ALA A 82 7.68 -14.02 3.76
N ILE A 83 8.93 -13.74 4.08
CA ILE A 83 10.06 -14.62 3.76
C ILE A 83 9.98 -15.94 4.55
N LYS A 84 9.60 -15.89 5.82
CA LYS A 84 9.44 -17.09 6.66
C LYS A 84 8.35 -18.02 6.12
N GLU A 85 7.19 -17.48 5.75
CA GLU A 85 6.03 -18.28 5.32
C GLU A 85 6.14 -18.79 3.88
N PHE A 86 6.76 -18.00 2.98
CA PHE A 86 6.78 -18.27 1.55
C PHE A 86 8.17 -18.34 0.91
N GLY A 87 9.24 -18.12 1.67
CA GLY A 87 10.63 -18.20 1.21
C GLY A 87 11.09 -16.98 0.39
N ARG A 88 10.20 -16.03 0.09
CA ARG A 88 10.49 -14.87 -0.78
C ARG A 88 9.51 -13.72 -0.58
N VAL A 89 9.87 -12.57 -1.12
CA VAL A 89 8.96 -11.43 -1.34
C VAL A 89 9.31 -10.79 -2.69
N ASP A 90 8.32 -10.58 -3.56
CA ASP A 90 8.52 -10.06 -4.92
C ASP A 90 7.82 -8.73 -5.16
N ILE A 91 6.70 -8.51 -4.48
CA ILE A 91 5.82 -7.37 -4.69
C ILE A 91 5.48 -6.75 -3.34
N LEU A 92 5.53 -5.42 -3.29
CA LEU A 92 5.04 -4.63 -2.16
C LEU A 92 4.00 -3.63 -2.66
N VAL A 93 2.83 -3.64 -2.06
CA VAL A 93 1.80 -2.61 -2.25
C VAL A 93 1.70 -1.78 -0.97
N ASN A 94 2.22 -0.57 -1.00
CA ASN A 94 2.09 0.43 0.04
C ASN A 94 0.73 1.10 -0.10
N ASN A 95 -0.29 0.49 0.51
CA ASN A 95 -1.67 0.96 0.45
C ASN A 95 -2.16 1.55 1.78
N ALA A 96 -1.53 1.19 2.91
CA ALA A 96 -1.91 1.78 4.21
C ALA A 96 -1.97 3.32 4.11
N GLY A 97 -3.08 3.88 4.55
CA GLY A 97 -3.30 5.32 4.47
C GLY A 97 -4.47 5.76 5.35
N VAL A 98 -4.41 7.01 5.75
CA VAL A 98 -5.45 7.72 6.49
C VAL A 98 -5.62 9.11 5.89
N GLY A 99 -6.78 9.72 6.12
CA GLY A 99 -7.06 11.09 5.70
C GLY A 99 -7.64 11.90 6.84
N THR A 100 -7.57 13.21 6.69
CA THR A 100 -8.30 14.19 7.52
C THR A 100 -9.03 15.14 6.57
N ALA A 101 -10.23 15.57 6.95
CA ALA A 101 -10.98 16.59 6.23
C ALA A 101 -11.18 17.79 7.15
N VAL A 102 -10.09 18.56 7.36
CA VAL A 102 -10.03 19.69 8.27
C VAL A 102 -9.54 20.92 7.51
N PRO A 103 -10.23 22.08 7.60
CA PRO A 103 -9.72 23.33 7.03
C PRO A 103 -8.31 23.64 7.56
N ALA A 104 -7.41 24.04 6.66
CA ALA A 104 -5.99 24.26 7.01
C ALA A 104 -5.76 25.26 8.15
N THR A 105 -6.71 26.18 8.37
CA THR A 105 -6.68 27.14 9.49
C THR A 105 -7.02 26.52 10.85
N HIS A 106 -7.54 25.29 10.87
CA HIS A 106 -7.95 24.57 12.07
C HIS A 106 -7.22 23.24 12.25
N GLU A 107 -6.47 22.77 11.24
CA GLU A 107 -5.72 21.53 11.31
C GLU A 107 -4.55 21.68 12.29
N THR A 108 -4.49 20.80 13.30
CA THR A 108 -3.42 20.84 14.31
C THR A 108 -2.12 20.23 13.76
N PRO A 109 -0.95 20.60 14.34
CA PRO A 109 0.32 19.96 13.97
C PRO A 109 0.30 18.43 14.13
N GLU A 110 -0.39 17.91 15.13
CA GLU A 110 -0.53 16.48 15.41
C GLU A 110 -1.37 15.78 14.34
N GLN A 111 -2.48 16.39 13.91
CA GLN A 111 -3.32 15.88 12.82
C GLN A 111 -2.52 15.81 11.52
N PHE A 112 -1.85 16.91 11.15
CA PHE A 112 -1.02 16.95 9.95
C PHE A 112 0.08 15.89 9.99
N ARG A 113 0.82 15.80 11.09
CA ARG A 113 1.92 14.85 11.27
C ARG A 113 1.44 13.40 11.20
N SER A 114 0.33 13.07 11.88
CA SER A 114 -0.21 11.71 11.88
C SER A 114 -0.55 11.17 10.49
N VAL A 115 -1.01 12.03 9.59
CA VAL A 115 -1.27 11.66 8.19
C VAL A 115 0.02 11.40 7.43
N LEU A 116 1.05 12.25 7.63
CA LEU A 116 2.35 12.02 7.00
C LEU A 116 3.03 10.76 7.53
N ASP A 117 2.95 10.50 8.83
CA ASP A 117 3.55 9.33 9.45
C ASP A 117 3.05 8.03 8.83
N VAL A 118 1.74 7.92 8.57
CA VAL A 118 1.17 6.74 7.94
C VAL A 118 1.42 6.74 6.43
N ASN A 119 1.02 7.81 5.72
CA ASN A 119 0.91 7.80 4.26
C ASN A 119 2.26 7.92 3.54
N LEU A 120 3.22 8.63 4.13
CA LEU A 120 4.52 8.90 3.51
C LEU A 120 5.64 8.13 4.21
N PHE A 121 5.80 8.34 5.52
CA PHE A 121 6.90 7.69 6.25
C PHE A 121 6.68 6.18 6.36
N GLY A 122 5.44 5.73 6.61
CA GLY A 122 5.12 4.30 6.62
C GLY A 122 5.42 3.61 5.29
N ALA A 123 5.08 4.25 4.16
CA ALA A 123 5.43 3.73 2.85
C ALA A 123 6.95 3.70 2.61
N TYR A 124 7.69 4.68 3.15
CA TYR A 124 9.16 4.67 3.10
C TYR A 124 9.76 3.53 3.92
N TRP A 125 9.31 3.32 5.16
CA TRP A 125 9.80 2.23 6.02
C TRP A 125 9.53 0.86 5.42
N MET A 126 8.33 0.63 4.92
CA MET A 126 7.99 -0.60 4.21
C MET A 126 8.85 -0.82 2.96
N SER A 127 9.06 0.23 2.16
CA SER A 127 9.92 0.16 0.96
C SER A 127 11.37 -0.14 1.32
N GLN A 128 11.88 0.46 2.41
CA GLN A 128 13.23 0.22 2.91
C GLN A 128 13.38 -1.23 3.40
N ALA A 129 12.42 -1.74 4.20
CA ALA A 129 12.39 -3.12 4.67
C ALA A 129 12.39 -4.11 3.50
N PHE A 130 11.53 -3.86 2.49
CA PHE A 130 11.49 -4.66 1.27
C PHE A 130 12.81 -4.66 0.52
N ALA A 131 13.41 -3.49 0.29
CA ALA A 131 14.65 -3.37 -0.48
C ALA A 131 15.88 -3.92 0.25
N LYS A 132 15.89 -3.94 1.59
CA LYS A 132 16.93 -4.60 2.41
C LYS A 132 16.84 -6.11 2.29
N ALA A 133 15.66 -6.67 2.37
CA ALA A 133 15.42 -8.11 2.40
C ALA A 133 15.40 -8.76 1.00
N ASN A 134 15.00 -8.01 -0.04
CA ASN A 134 14.87 -8.53 -1.39
C ASN A 134 16.22 -8.71 -2.07
N LYS A 135 16.50 -9.97 -2.49
CA LYS A 135 17.75 -10.33 -3.17
C LYS A 135 17.59 -10.55 -4.68
N ASN A 136 16.35 -10.70 -5.15
CA ASN A 136 16.06 -11.19 -6.50
C ASN A 136 15.41 -10.12 -7.41
N GLY A 137 15.35 -8.88 -6.94
CA GLY A 137 14.58 -7.84 -7.60
C GLY A 137 13.07 -7.96 -7.31
N GLY A 138 12.29 -6.98 -7.75
CA GLY A 138 10.86 -6.98 -7.48
C GLY A 138 10.15 -5.71 -7.94
N ALA A 139 8.97 -5.49 -7.41
CA ALA A 139 8.16 -4.31 -7.71
C ALA A 139 7.52 -3.72 -6.46
N ILE A 140 7.56 -2.41 -6.34
CA ILE A 140 6.86 -1.64 -5.33
C ILE A 140 5.80 -0.79 -6.03
N VAL A 141 4.58 -0.81 -5.51
CA VAL A 141 3.49 0.08 -5.92
C VAL A 141 3.07 0.91 -4.72
N ASN A 142 3.28 2.20 -4.82
CA ASN A 142 2.85 3.18 -3.83
C ASN A 142 1.47 3.71 -4.20
N ILE A 143 0.49 3.58 -3.31
CA ILE A 143 -0.86 4.08 -3.56
C ILE A 143 -0.93 5.55 -3.17
N SER A 144 -0.75 6.40 -4.19
CA SER A 144 -0.92 7.83 -4.08
C SER A 144 -2.42 8.21 -4.17
N SER A 145 -2.74 9.31 -4.79
CA SER A 145 -4.11 9.80 -5.02
C SER A 145 -4.10 10.85 -6.12
N ILE A 146 -5.24 11.02 -6.79
CA ILE A 146 -5.46 12.18 -7.66
C ILE A 146 -5.25 13.49 -6.90
N LEU A 147 -5.53 13.53 -5.59
CA LEU A 147 -5.30 14.69 -4.73
C LEU A 147 -3.81 15.01 -4.51
N GLY A 148 -2.92 14.06 -4.75
CA GLY A 148 -1.48 14.32 -4.79
C GLY A 148 -1.00 14.96 -6.10
N ILE A 149 -1.87 15.05 -7.11
CA ILE A 149 -1.57 15.60 -8.45
C ILE A 149 -2.32 16.89 -8.69
N LYS A 150 -3.62 16.92 -8.34
CA LYS A 150 -4.53 18.02 -8.65
C LYS A 150 -5.42 18.33 -7.45
N PRO A 151 -5.57 19.61 -7.07
CA PRO A 151 -6.49 20.00 -6.00
C PRO A 151 -7.95 19.75 -6.44
N GLN A 152 -8.80 19.37 -5.49
CA GLN A 152 -10.23 19.11 -5.71
C GLN A 152 -11.13 20.00 -4.83
N GLY A 153 -10.58 21.05 -4.22
CA GLY A 153 -11.33 21.94 -3.32
C GLY A 153 -11.67 21.35 -1.95
N LEU A 154 -11.17 20.16 -1.64
CA LEU A 154 -11.36 19.51 -0.34
C LEU A 154 -10.36 20.04 0.69
N PRO A 155 -10.77 20.22 1.96
CA PRO A 155 -9.88 20.64 3.04
C PRO A 155 -9.01 19.48 3.53
N GLN A 156 -8.05 19.05 2.72
CA GLN A 156 -7.22 17.87 2.97
C GLN A 156 -5.72 18.17 2.76
N ALA A 157 -5.22 19.25 3.38
CA ALA A 157 -3.84 19.68 3.20
C ALA A 157 -2.81 18.60 3.55
N ALA A 158 -2.94 17.95 4.72
CA ALA A 158 -2.05 16.87 5.13
C ALA A 158 -2.11 15.68 4.16
N TYR A 159 -3.32 15.25 3.78
CA TYR A 159 -3.50 14.12 2.86
C TYR A 159 -2.89 14.41 1.49
N ALA A 160 -3.25 15.54 0.87
CA ALA A 160 -2.73 15.92 -0.44
C ALA A 160 -1.20 16.04 -0.43
N SER A 161 -0.65 16.68 0.61
CA SER A 161 0.80 16.80 0.80
C SER A 161 1.48 15.43 0.92
N SER A 162 0.92 14.51 1.71
CA SER A 162 1.45 13.16 1.88
C SER A 162 1.45 12.38 0.56
N LYS A 163 0.37 12.49 -0.23
CA LYS A 163 0.23 11.78 -1.51
C LYS A 163 1.08 12.39 -2.61
N ALA A 164 1.29 13.70 -2.62
CA ALA A 164 2.25 14.37 -3.49
C ALA A 164 3.71 13.99 -3.13
N GLY A 165 4.03 13.99 -1.83
CA GLY A 165 5.33 13.53 -1.31
C GLY A 165 5.63 12.09 -1.70
N LEU A 166 4.62 11.22 -1.69
CA LEU A 166 4.76 9.81 -2.09
C LEU A 166 5.11 9.65 -3.58
N ILE A 167 4.64 10.55 -4.44
CA ILE A 167 5.06 10.60 -5.85
C ILE A 167 6.54 10.97 -5.98
N GLY A 168 7.00 11.97 -5.20
CA GLY A 168 8.41 12.36 -5.14
C GLY A 168 9.29 11.20 -4.64
N LEU A 169 8.89 10.57 -3.54
CA LEU A 169 9.56 9.38 -2.99
C LEU A 169 9.65 8.25 -4.02
N THR A 170 8.57 8.00 -4.76
CA THR A 170 8.53 6.96 -5.81
C THR A 170 9.60 7.20 -6.87
N ARG A 171 9.75 8.43 -7.35
CA ARG A 171 10.76 8.80 -8.38
C ARG A 171 12.17 8.56 -7.87
N ASP A 172 12.45 8.98 -6.65
CA ASP A 172 13.77 8.86 -6.06
C ASP A 172 14.15 7.39 -5.82
N LEU A 173 13.27 6.60 -5.21
CA LEU A 173 13.51 5.18 -4.97
C LEU A 173 13.63 4.38 -6.28
N ALA A 174 12.87 4.73 -7.32
CA ALA A 174 13.01 4.12 -8.64
C ALA A 174 14.40 4.40 -9.23
N ALA A 175 14.87 5.63 -9.13
CA ALA A 175 16.22 6.01 -9.60
C ALA A 175 17.33 5.29 -8.83
N GLN A 176 17.18 5.12 -7.52
CA GLN A 176 18.15 4.43 -6.69
C GLN A 176 18.22 2.92 -6.93
N TRP A 177 17.06 2.27 -7.15
CA TRP A 177 16.96 0.81 -7.03
C TRP A 177 16.78 0.06 -8.34
N THR A 178 16.20 0.67 -9.38
CA THR A 178 15.88 -0.06 -10.62
C THR A 178 17.14 -0.66 -11.25
N GLY A 179 18.20 0.14 -11.45
CA GLY A 179 19.44 -0.35 -12.04
C GLY A 179 20.32 -1.16 -11.09
N ARG A 180 20.24 -0.91 -9.78
CA ARG A 180 21.19 -1.49 -8.81
C ARG A 180 20.65 -2.74 -8.10
N LYS A 181 19.34 -2.80 -7.89
CA LYS A 181 18.66 -3.86 -7.15
C LYS A 181 17.62 -4.61 -7.99
N ASN A 182 17.39 -4.20 -9.23
CA ASN A 182 16.32 -4.71 -10.08
C ASN A 182 14.93 -4.58 -9.38
N ILE A 183 14.72 -3.52 -8.61
CA ILE A 183 13.45 -3.20 -7.96
C ILE A 183 12.83 -2.01 -8.69
N ARG A 184 11.69 -2.24 -9.32
CA ARG A 184 10.88 -1.18 -9.94
C ARG A 184 10.00 -0.54 -8.88
N VAL A 185 9.87 0.77 -8.90
CA VAL A 185 9.00 1.52 -7.97
C VAL A 185 8.08 2.41 -8.80
N ASN A 186 6.77 2.25 -8.60
CA ASN A 186 5.75 3.01 -9.30
C ASN A 186 4.71 3.56 -8.33
N ALA A 187 4.05 4.65 -8.69
CA ALA A 187 2.90 5.18 -7.98
C ALA A 187 1.62 4.96 -8.80
N LEU A 188 0.56 4.54 -8.12
CA LEU A 188 -0.80 4.55 -8.63
C LEU A 188 -1.54 5.70 -7.94
N ALA A 189 -2.21 6.54 -8.72
CA ALA A 189 -2.98 7.69 -8.22
C ALA A 189 -4.47 7.48 -8.49
N PRO A 190 -5.19 6.72 -7.66
CA PRO A 190 -6.61 6.48 -7.83
C PRO A 190 -7.43 7.77 -7.71
N GLY A 191 -8.58 7.80 -8.39
CA GLY A 191 -9.66 8.73 -8.12
C GLY A 191 -10.46 8.29 -6.88
N PHE A 192 -11.73 8.66 -6.83
CA PHE A 192 -12.63 8.26 -5.75
C PHE A 192 -13.14 6.83 -6.00
N PHE A 193 -13.04 6.00 -4.98
CA PHE A 193 -13.59 4.64 -4.95
C PHE A 193 -14.38 4.46 -3.67
N PRO A 194 -15.50 3.74 -3.70
CA PRO A 194 -16.26 3.41 -2.49
C PRO A 194 -15.37 2.70 -1.46
N SER A 195 -15.25 3.27 -0.27
CA SER A 195 -14.42 2.73 0.82
C SER A 195 -14.80 3.40 2.15
N GLU A 196 -14.42 2.81 3.28
CA GLU A 196 -14.60 3.45 4.60
C GLU A 196 -14.07 4.89 4.63
N MET A 197 -12.99 5.18 3.93
CA MET A 197 -12.40 6.53 3.86
C MET A 197 -13.26 7.50 3.03
N SER A 198 -13.94 7.03 1.97
CA SER A 198 -14.84 7.87 1.15
C SER A 198 -16.20 8.08 1.78
N ASP A 199 -16.64 7.16 2.65
CA ASP A 199 -17.93 7.26 3.36
C ASP A 199 -17.94 8.41 4.38
N GLU A 200 -16.76 8.88 4.80
CA GLU A 200 -16.59 10.05 5.66
C GLU A 200 -16.69 11.39 4.90
N LEU A 201 -16.71 11.36 3.57
CA LEU A 201 -16.83 12.56 2.74
C LEU A 201 -18.30 12.91 2.48
N PRO A 202 -18.65 14.20 2.36
CA PRO A 202 -19.98 14.62 1.95
C PRO A 202 -20.40 14.01 0.61
N ALA A 203 -21.64 13.52 0.51
CA ALA A 203 -22.13 12.78 -0.67
C ALA A 203 -22.08 13.60 -1.99
N ASP A 204 -22.15 14.92 -1.91
CA ASP A 204 -22.03 15.86 -3.02
C ASP A 204 -20.59 16.02 -3.54
N MET A 205 -19.61 15.48 -2.83
CA MET A 205 -18.18 15.52 -3.20
C MET A 205 -17.70 14.22 -3.88
N VAL A 206 -18.52 13.19 -3.88
CA VAL A 206 -18.14 11.84 -4.41
C VAL A 206 -18.82 11.56 -5.76
N ASN A 207 -19.77 12.41 -6.19
CA ASN A 207 -20.51 12.29 -7.46
C ASN A 207 -19.95 13.16 -8.57
#